data_22db1deb88a858b57dd9b1feedb14d34
#
_entry.id   22db1deb88a858b57dd9b1feedb14d34
#
_cell.length_a   1.000
_cell.length_b   1.000
_cell.length_c   1.000
_cell.angle_alpha   90.00
_cell.angle_beta   90.00
_cell.angle_gamma   90.00
#
_symmetry.space_group_name_H-M   'P 1'
#
loop_
_entity.id
_entity.type
_entity.pdbx_description
1 polymer ?
#
loop_
_entity_poly.entity_id
_entity_poly.type
_entity_poly.pdbx_seq_one_letter_code
_entity_poly.pdbx_strand_id
1 'polypeptide(L)'
;RRVLFRSVPVSVPVEHKSLTWLISAVSENYQDKLKVTQKVLPAIPLQLTSSVLTQISASNPYQSTIAPVPANALTGSKVLVDMQPNLGGTLKHVKEWFYYYPYACLEQKTTAAAGLQDTVVWAKIMADLPTYLDKDGLAKFYPSEGESAGSSFLTAHVLRMAKALNWPIPEDSRIKMLDALQAYAEGKLSQELYRHWIYDKNFDV
;
A
#
# COMPACT_ATOMS: atom_id res chain seq x y z
N ARG A 1 -11.44 -27.58 30.08
CA ARG A 1 -12.44 -27.06 29.12
C ARG A 1 -12.20 -27.72 27.76
N ARG A 2 -13.10 -28.63 27.35
CA ARG A 2 -13.07 -29.17 25.98
C ARG A 2 -13.68 -28.11 25.06
N VAL A 3 -12.90 -27.58 24.14
CA VAL A 3 -13.41 -26.74 23.02
C VAL A 3 -13.89 -27.73 21.95
N LEU A 4 -15.19 -27.76 21.70
CA LEU A 4 -15.77 -28.55 20.64
C LEU A 4 -15.87 -27.68 19.38
N PHE A 5 -15.04 -27.96 18.39
CA PHE A 5 -15.19 -27.36 17.06
C PHE A 5 -16.15 -28.22 16.22
N ARG A 6 -17.07 -27.57 15.54
CA ARG A 6 -17.90 -28.20 14.53
C ARG A 6 -17.64 -27.51 13.18
N SER A 7 -17.39 -28.30 12.17
CA SER A 7 -17.25 -27.82 10.79
C SER A 7 -18.51 -28.15 10.02
N VAL A 8 -19.04 -27.19 9.31
CA VAL A 8 -20.18 -27.37 8.41
C VAL A 8 -19.67 -27.12 7.00
N PRO A 9 -19.67 -28.11 6.11
CA PRO A 9 -19.29 -27.91 4.71
C PRO A 9 -20.37 -27.08 4.02
N VAL A 10 -19.94 -26.07 3.26
CA VAL A 10 -20.83 -25.22 2.49
C VAL A 10 -20.33 -25.14 1.06
N SER A 11 -21.21 -25.41 0.13
CA SER A 11 -20.96 -25.23 -1.30
C SER A 11 -21.52 -23.89 -1.73
N VAL A 12 -20.67 -23.03 -2.24
CA VAL A 12 -21.07 -21.69 -2.72
C VAL A 12 -21.01 -21.68 -4.25
N PRO A 13 -22.13 -21.45 -4.95
CA PRO A 13 -22.12 -21.32 -6.40
C PRO A 13 -21.25 -20.13 -6.86
N VAL A 14 -20.60 -20.28 -8.01
CA VAL A 14 -19.60 -19.32 -8.54
C VAL A 14 -20.17 -17.90 -8.74
N GLU A 15 -21.47 -17.79 -8.94
CA GLU A 15 -22.17 -16.53 -9.23
C GLU A 15 -22.43 -15.68 -7.99
N HIS A 16 -22.36 -16.27 -6.79
CA HIS A 16 -22.65 -15.56 -5.55
C HIS A 16 -21.46 -14.72 -5.07
N LYS A 17 -21.74 -13.43 -4.85
CA LYS A 17 -20.73 -12.46 -4.37
C LYS A 17 -20.71 -12.32 -2.85
N SER A 18 -21.73 -12.86 -2.18
CA SER A 18 -21.82 -12.83 -0.71
C SER A 18 -22.57 -14.04 -0.18
N LEU A 19 -22.24 -14.43 1.03
CA LEU A 19 -22.90 -15.48 1.80
C LEU A 19 -23.40 -14.88 3.10
N THR A 20 -24.66 -15.09 3.40
CA THR A 20 -25.27 -14.61 4.64
C THR A 20 -25.59 -15.81 5.54
N TRP A 21 -25.03 -15.79 6.73
CA TRP A 21 -25.27 -16.77 7.78
C TRP A 21 -26.33 -16.24 8.74
N LEU A 22 -27.32 -17.08 9.03
CA LEU A 22 -28.27 -16.86 10.11
C LEU A 22 -28.01 -17.97 11.13
N ILE A 23 -27.42 -17.61 12.23
CA ILE A 23 -27.07 -18.52 13.32
C ILE A 23 -28.03 -18.27 14.46
N SER A 24 -28.74 -19.29 14.92
CA SER A 24 -29.59 -19.21 16.10
C SER A 24 -29.19 -20.24 17.13
N ALA A 25 -29.11 -19.80 18.38
CA ALA A 25 -28.90 -20.64 19.53
C ALA A 25 -30.14 -20.55 20.42
N VAL A 26 -30.67 -21.70 20.82
CA VAL A 26 -31.87 -21.81 21.65
C VAL A 26 -31.54 -22.70 22.84
N SER A 27 -31.88 -22.20 24.02
CA SER A 27 -31.90 -22.93 25.29
C SER A 27 -33.31 -22.78 25.89
N GLU A 28 -33.64 -23.53 26.91
CA GLU A 28 -35.00 -23.57 27.49
C GLU A 28 -35.60 -22.16 27.76
N ASN A 29 -34.79 -21.20 28.22
CA ASN A 29 -35.23 -19.85 28.56
C ASN A 29 -34.53 -18.72 27.77
N TYR A 30 -33.65 -19.06 26.84
CA TYR A 30 -32.84 -18.05 26.15
C TYR A 30 -32.78 -18.36 24.65
N GLN A 31 -32.88 -17.31 23.86
CA GLN A 31 -32.66 -17.38 22.42
C GLN A 31 -31.72 -16.26 21.99
N ASP A 32 -30.71 -16.62 21.19
CA ASP A 32 -29.82 -15.67 20.55
C ASP A 32 -29.80 -15.88 19.06
N LYS A 33 -29.63 -14.79 18.30
CA LYS A 33 -29.60 -14.82 16.83
C LYS A 33 -28.48 -13.91 16.34
N LEU A 34 -27.64 -14.47 15.47
CA LEU A 34 -26.56 -13.74 14.81
C LEU A 34 -26.74 -13.80 13.30
N LYS A 35 -26.67 -12.63 12.64
CA LYS A 35 -26.63 -12.52 11.18
C LYS A 35 -25.24 -12.03 10.78
N VAL A 36 -24.53 -12.84 9.99
CA VAL A 36 -23.20 -12.50 9.49
C VAL A 36 -23.22 -12.56 7.97
N THR A 37 -22.74 -11.53 7.30
CA THR A 37 -22.57 -11.51 5.84
C THR A 37 -21.09 -11.52 5.52
N GLN A 38 -20.67 -12.52 4.75
CA GLN A 38 -19.30 -12.68 4.28
C GLN A 38 -19.23 -12.46 2.77
N LYS A 39 -18.20 -11.77 2.33
CA LYS A 39 -17.90 -11.60 0.91
C LYS A 39 -17.35 -12.92 0.36
N VAL A 40 -17.87 -13.37 -0.77
CA VAL A 40 -17.33 -14.51 -1.50
C VAL A 40 -16.29 -13.99 -2.50
N LEU A 41 -15.09 -14.49 -2.41
CA LEU A 41 -14.00 -14.20 -3.33
C LEU A 41 -13.70 -15.45 -4.17
N PRO A 42 -13.29 -15.27 -5.44
CA PRO A 42 -12.83 -16.41 -6.22
C PRO A 42 -11.68 -17.13 -5.52
N ALA A 43 -11.72 -18.45 -5.47
CA ALA A 43 -10.63 -19.26 -4.90
C ALA A 43 -9.34 -19.15 -5.73
N ILE A 44 -9.48 -18.84 -7.02
CA ILE A 44 -8.37 -18.63 -7.94
C ILE A 44 -8.24 -17.12 -8.14
N PRO A 45 -7.14 -16.50 -7.70
CA PRO A 45 -6.90 -15.08 -7.94
C PRO A 45 -6.75 -14.80 -9.44
N LEU A 46 -7.07 -13.56 -9.84
CA LEU A 46 -6.79 -13.11 -11.19
C LEU A 46 -5.27 -13.23 -11.44
N GLN A 47 -4.92 -14.01 -12.46
CA GLN A 47 -3.52 -14.16 -12.89
C GLN A 47 -3.30 -13.39 -14.19
N LEU A 48 -2.27 -12.55 -14.22
CA LEU A 48 -1.75 -11.96 -15.44
C LEU A 48 -0.66 -12.88 -15.96
N THR A 49 -0.92 -13.54 -17.10
CA THR A 49 0.00 -14.55 -17.63
C THR A 49 1.14 -13.94 -18.46
N SER A 50 0.90 -12.80 -19.08
CA SER A 50 1.90 -12.12 -19.88
C SER A 50 1.61 -10.63 -19.96
N SER A 51 2.66 -9.83 -19.92
CA SER A 51 2.59 -8.40 -20.18
C SER A 51 3.73 -8.02 -21.11
N VAL A 52 3.40 -7.45 -22.25
CA VAL A 52 4.37 -6.96 -23.23
C VAL A 52 4.14 -5.47 -23.39
N LEU A 53 5.20 -4.69 -23.24
CA LEU A 53 5.21 -3.27 -23.55
C LEU A 53 6.10 -3.05 -24.78
N THR A 54 5.54 -2.48 -25.84
CA THR A 54 6.29 -2.19 -27.04
C THR A 54 5.90 -0.86 -27.65
N GLN A 55 6.85 -0.22 -28.31
CA GLN A 55 6.61 0.99 -29.05
C GLN A 55 6.24 0.65 -30.49
N ILE A 56 5.15 1.22 -30.98
CA ILE A 56 4.64 1.02 -32.34
C ILE A 56 4.83 2.31 -33.14
N SER A 57 5.24 2.18 -34.37
CA SER A 57 5.29 3.29 -35.33
C SER A 57 4.85 2.82 -36.71
N ALA A 58 4.58 3.75 -37.62
CA ALA A 58 4.22 3.41 -38.98
C ALA A 58 5.34 2.63 -39.71
N SER A 59 6.60 2.88 -39.34
CA SER A 59 7.78 2.19 -39.85
C SER A 59 8.12 0.90 -39.10
N ASN A 60 7.52 0.67 -37.96
CA ASN A 60 7.74 -0.52 -37.13
C ASN A 60 6.40 -1.02 -36.56
N PRO A 61 5.58 -1.66 -37.40
CA PRO A 61 4.33 -2.25 -36.95
C PRO A 61 4.61 -3.43 -36.00
N TYR A 62 3.85 -3.54 -34.93
CA TYR A 62 3.93 -4.66 -34.00
C TYR A 62 3.00 -5.78 -34.45
N GLN A 63 3.54 -6.96 -34.58
CA GLN A 63 2.79 -8.19 -34.80
C GLN A 63 3.19 -9.21 -33.73
N SER A 64 2.23 -9.77 -33.05
CA SER A 64 2.45 -10.80 -32.03
C SER A 64 1.42 -11.90 -32.15
N THR A 65 1.86 -13.11 -31.91
CA THR A 65 0.95 -14.23 -31.72
C THR A 65 0.45 -14.24 -30.29
N ILE A 66 -0.86 -14.08 -30.11
CA ILE A 66 -1.47 -14.20 -28.79
C ILE A 66 -1.37 -15.67 -28.36
N ALA A 67 -0.77 -15.91 -27.21
CA ALA A 67 -0.75 -17.25 -26.64
C ALA A 67 -2.20 -17.74 -26.44
N PRO A 68 -2.48 -19.02 -26.75
CA PRO A 68 -3.82 -19.57 -26.54
C PRO A 68 -4.22 -19.44 -25.07
N VAL A 69 -5.49 -19.14 -24.85
CA VAL A 69 -6.05 -19.09 -23.50
C VAL A 69 -5.86 -20.48 -22.87
N PRO A 70 -5.28 -20.61 -21.68
CA PRO A 70 -5.09 -21.89 -21.01
C PRO A 70 -6.38 -22.69 -20.93
N ALA A 71 -6.31 -24.02 -21.11
CA ALA A 71 -7.49 -24.88 -21.10
C ALA A 71 -8.29 -24.84 -19.78
N ASN A 72 -7.63 -24.44 -18.69
CA ASN A 72 -8.22 -24.25 -17.36
C ASN A 72 -8.61 -22.80 -17.05
N ALA A 73 -8.61 -21.93 -18.05
CA ALA A 73 -9.00 -20.55 -17.84
C ALA A 73 -10.50 -20.46 -17.48
N LEU A 74 -10.78 -19.57 -16.53
CA LEU A 74 -12.16 -19.33 -16.09
C LEU A 74 -12.98 -18.65 -17.19
N THR A 75 -14.27 -18.92 -17.21
CA THR A 75 -15.23 -18.19 -18.05
C THR A 75 -15.10 -16.68 -17.80
N GLY A 76 -14.94 -15.92 -18.85
CA GLY A 76 -14.72 -14.48 -18.75
C GLY A 76 -13.24 -14.04 -18.79
N SER A 77 -12.30 -14.98 -18.89
CA SER A 77 -10.91 -14.64 -19.23
C SER A 77 -10.84 -13.93 -20.56
N LYS A 78 -10.00 -12.90 -20.65
CA LYS A 78 -9.89 -12.05 -21.83
C LYS A 78 -8.46 -11.56 -22.03
N VAL A 79 -8.13 -11.29 -23.26
CA VAL A 79 -6.92 -10.57 -23.63
C VAL A 79 -7.24 -9.08 -23.64
N LEU A 80 -6.43 -8.29 -22.98
CA LEU A 80 -6.51 -6.84 -22.99
C LEU A 80 -5.37 -6.31 -23.85
N VAL A 81 -5.71 -5.46 -24.81
CA VAL A 81 -4.76 -4.69 -25.59
C VAL A 81 -5.04 -3.22 -25.32
N ASP A 82 -4.02 -2.52 -24.85
CA ASP A 82 -4.11 -1.09 -24.55
C ASP A 82 -3.09 -0.34 -25.43
N MET A 83 -3.59 0.58 -26.24
CA MET A 83 -2.76 1.42 -27.11
C MET A 83 -2.85 2.87 -26.64
N GLN A 84 -1.69 3.49 -26.44
CA GLN A 84 -1.62 4.84 -25.90
C GLN A 84 -0.58 5.68 -26.62
N PRO A 85 -0.79 7.00 -26.73
CA PRO A 85 0.15 7.90 -27.40
C PRO A 85 1.48 8.08 -26.65
N ASN A 86 1.52 7.72 -25.36
CA ASN A 86 2.73 7.78 -24.53
C ASN A 86 2.62 6.84 -23.34
N LEU A 87 3.76 6.56 -22.68
CA LEU A 87 3.83 5.68 -21.51
C LEU A 87 3.10 6.22 -20.27
N GLY A 88 2.78 7.51 -20.23
CA GLY A 88 2.13 8.17 -19.08
C GLY A 88 0.61 8.01 -19.06
N GLY A 89 -0.01 7.52 -20.12
CA GLY A 89 -1.48 7.53 -20.26
C GLY A 89 -2.24 6.57 -19.35
N THR A 90 -1.63 5.50 -18.86
CA THR A 90 -2.31 4.54 -17.96
C THR A 90 -1.52 4.19 -16.74
N LEU A 91 -1.29 5.14 -15.92
CA LEU A 91 -0.99 4.84 -14.52
C LEU A 91 -2.27 4.36 -13.76
N LYS A 92 -3.34 3.98 -14.47
CA LYS A 92 -4.61 3.57 -13.84
C LYS A 92 -4.38 2.45 -12.83
N HIS A 93 -3.70 1.38 -13.21
CA HIS A 93 -3.42 0.25 -12.32
C HIS A 93 -2.48 0.64 -11.16
N VAL A 94 -1.51 1.53 -11.44
CA VAL A 94 -0.63 2.08 -10.40
C VAL A 94 -1.44 2.94 -9.41
N LYS A 95 -2.35 3.77 -9.92
CA LYS A 95 -3.25 4.57 -9.08
C LYS A 95 -4.20 3.69 -8.27
N GLU A 96 -4.80 2.67 -8.89
CA GLU A 96 -5.61 1.69 -8.19
C GLU A 96 -4.83 0.98 -7.09
N TRP A 97 -3.58 0.60 -7.35
CA TRP A 97 -2.71 0.00 -6.36
C TRP A 97 -2.45 0.94 -5.18
N PHE A 98 -2.09 2.21 -5.42
CA PHE A 98 -1.92 3.20 -4.35
C PHE A 98 -3.20 3.45 -3.57
N TYR A 99 -4.35 3.44 -4.22
CA TYR A 99 -5.65 3.65 -3.57
C TYR A 99 -5.98 2.53 -2.57
N TYR A 100 -5.62 1.30 -2.89
CA TYR A 100 -5.87 0.13 -2.04
C TYR A 100 -4.68 -0.25 -1.16
N TYR A 101 -3.62 0.55 -1.17
CA TYR A 101 -2.41 0.25 -0.42
C TYR A 101 -2.67 0.31 1.10
N PRO A 102 -2.53 -0.82 1.84
CA PRO A 102 -3.06 -0.93 3.20
C PRO A 102 -2.16 -0.31 4.27
N TYR A 103 -0.96 0.12 3.92
CA TYR A 103 0.03 0.60 4.87
C TYR A 103 -0.04 2.12 5.05
N ALA A 104 0.21 2.57 6.28
CA ALA A 104 -0.11 3.92 6.72
C ALA A 104 1.04 4.65 7.43
N CYS A 105 2.31 4.25 7.23
CA CYS A 105 3.43 5.02 7.73
C CYS A 105 3.63 6.32 6.91
N LEU A 106 4.39 7.27 7.43
CA LEU A 106 4.60 8.57 6.79
C LEU A 106 5.16 8.43 5.36
N GLU A 107 6.16 7.54 5.17
CA GLU A 107 6.72 7.25 3.85
C GLU A 107 5.64 6.83 2.86
N GLN A 108 4.83 5.87 3.27
CA GLN A 108 3.80 5.27 2.42
C GLN A 108 2.67 6.24 2.11
N LYS A 109 2.20 6.98 3.12
CA LYS A 109 1.19 8.03 2.94
C LYS A 109 1.66 9.11 1.96
N THR A 110 2.87 9.61 2.14
CA THR A 110 3.43 10.65 1.25
C THR A 110 3.67 10.12 -0.16
N THR A 111 4.17 8.89 -0.29
CA THR A 111 4.37 8.24 -1.58
C THR A 111 3.05 7.97 -2.30
N ALA A 112 2.01 7.52 -1.59
CA ALA A 112 0.68 7.32 -2.16
C ALA A 112 0.05 8.64 -2.63
N ALA A 113 0.12 9.69 -1.82
CA ALA A 113 -0.37 11.01 -2.21
C ALA A 113 0.33 11.51 -3.48
N ALA A 114 1.64 11.35 -3.56
CA ALA A 114 2.44 11.71 -4.73
C ALA A 114 2.07 10.88 -5.96
N GLY A 115 1.96 9.56 -5.83
CA GLY A 115 1.60 8.65 -6.92
C GLY A 115 0.19 8.87 -7.46
N LEU A 116 -0.75 9.25 -6.58
CA LEU A 116 -2.12 9.62 -6.94
C LEU A 116 -2.24 11.06 -7.45
N GLN A 117 -1.21 11.88 -7.29
CA GLN A 117 -1.25 13.32 -7.54
C GLN A 117 -2.33 14.03 -6.69
N ASP A 118 -2.54 13.55 -5.45
CA ASP A 118 -3.59 14.02 -4.55
C ASP A 118 -3.05 15.08 -3.57
N THR A 119 -3.19 16.33 -3.95
CA THR A 119 -2.77 17.49 -3.13
C THR A 119 -3.60 17.66 -1.87
N VAL A 120 -4.85 17.16 -1.84
CA VAL A 120 -5.73 17.25 -0.66
C VAL A 120 -5.25 16.28 0.41
N VAL A 121 -4.93 15.05 0.01
CA VAL A 121 -4.34 14.04 0.92
C VAL A 121 -2.97 14.51 1.40
N TRP A 122 -2.13 15.07 0.51
CA TRP A 122 -0.85 15.66 0.89
C TRP A 122 -1.01 16.74 1.96
N ALA A 123 -1.92 17.70 1.77
CA ALA A 123 -2.14 18.77 2.73
C ALA A 123 -2.56 18.25 4.12
N LYS A 124 -3.39 17.20 4.17
CA LYS A 124 -3.76 16.54 5.44
C LYS A 124 -2.54 15.90 6.12
N ILE A 125 -1.72 15.18 5.36
CA ILE A 125 -0.50 14.58 5.91
C ILE A 125 0.44 15.67 6.44
N MET A 126 0.57 16.78 5.73
CA MET A 126 1.43 17.90 6.13
C MET A 126 0.90 18.64 7.36
N ALA A 127 -0.41 18.71 7.55
CA ALA A 127 -1.00 19.24 8.79
C ALA A 127 -0.62 18.40 10.02
N ASP A 128 -0.52 17.08 9.84
CA ASP A 128 -0.13 16.14 10.91
C ASP A 128 1.40 16.00 11.04
N LEU A 129 2.19 16.54 10.10
CA LEU A 129 3.64 16.35 10.04
C LEU A 129 4.38 16.68 11.34
N PRO A 130 4.01 17.73 12.11
CA PRO A 130 4.67 18.02 13.39
C PRO A 130 4.64 16.83 14.37
N THR A 131 3.62 15.97 14.33
CA THR A 131 3.51 14.79 15.21
C THR A 131 4.46 13.66 14.80
N TYR A 132 4.96 13.71 13.57
CA TYR A 132 5.92 12.77 13.04
C TYR A 132 7.37 13.19 13.23
N LEU A 133 7.65 14.42 13.69
CA LEU A 133 9.01 14.87 13.95
C LEU A 133 9.45 14.41 15.35
N ASP A 134 10.69 13.95 15.45
CA ASP A 134 11.33 13.74 16.74
C ASP A 134 11.82 15.07 17.35
N LYS A 135 12.44 14.99 18.51
CA LYS A 135 12.97 16.17 19.23
C LYS A 135 14.02 16.96 18.43
N ASP A 136 14.74 16.27 17.55
CA ASP A 136 15.82 16.85 16.74
C ASP A 136 15.32 17.33 15.37
N GLY A 137 14.07 17.03 15.00
CA GLY A 137 13.44 17.44 13.73
C GLY A 137 13.49 16.38 12.63
N LEU A 138 13.96 15.16 12.92
CA LEU A 138 13.93 14.06 11.96
C LEU A 138 12.56 13.40 11.93
N ALA A 139 12.10 13.01 10.74
CA ALA A 139 10.82 12.38 10.54
C ALA A 139 10.80 10.92 11.00
N LYS A 140 9.75 10.55 11.75
CA LYS A 140 9.44 9.18 12.19
C LYS A 140 8.48 8.51 11.22
N PHE A 141 8.52 7.19 11.11
CA PHE A 141 7.57 6.44 10.29
C PHE A 141 6.14 6.51 10.84
N TYR A 142 5.99 6.56 12.16
CA TYR A 142 4.71 6.67 12.85
C TYR A 142 4.77 7.78 13.90
N PRO A 143 3.64 8.46 14.16
CA PRO A 143 3.57 9.37 15.29
C PRO A 143 3.69 8.54 16.57
N SER A 144 4.61 8.88 17.43
CA SER A 144 4.80 8.20 18.71
C SER A 144 5.07 9.21 19.81
N GLU A 145 4.47 9.01 20.96
CA GLU A 145 4.84 9.68 22.19
C GLU A 145 6.11 9.01 22.71
N GLY A 146 7.16 9.78 23.00
CA GLY A 146 8.43 9.29 23.54
C GLY A 146 9.63 9.42 22.61
N GLU A 147 10.75 8.83 23.02
CA GLU A 147 12.07 9.01 22.40
C GLU A 147 12.32 8.15 21.15
N SER A 148 11.31 7.86 20.35
CA SER A 148 11.59 7.16 19.10
C SER A 148 12.36 8.08 18.15
N ALA A 149 13.55 7.65 17.73
CA ALA A 149 14.39 8.40 16.82
C ALA A 149 13.77 8.48 15.42
N GLY A 150 13.83 9.66 14.82
CA GLY A 150 13.48 9.87 13.43
C GLY A 150 14.53 9.29 12.49
N SER A 151 14.22 9.23 11.21
CA SER A 151 15.07 8.72 10.14
C SER A 151 15.54 9.86 9.24
N SER A 152 16.85 10.02 9.09
CA SER A 152 17.44 10.97 8.14
C SER A 152 17.04 10.63 6.70
N PHE A 153 16.96 9.34 6.38
CA PHE A 153 16.50 8.88 5.06
C PHE A 153 15.04 9.30 4.80
N LEU A 154 14.13 9.04 5.74
CA LEU A 154 12.73 9.41 5.59
C LEU A 154 12.55 10.93 5.51
N THR A 155 13.29 11.68 6.33
CA THR A 155 13.29 13.13 6.32
C THR A 155 13.70 13.67 4.95
N ALA A 156 14.81 13.18 4.41
CA ALA A 156 15.28 13.55 3.08
C ALA A 156 14.29 13.15 1.98
N HIS A 157 13.67 11.96 2.12
CA HIS A 157 12.66 11.45 1.17
C HIS A 157 11.45 12.39 1.08
N VAL A 158 10.87 12.79 2.20
CA VAL A 158 9.71 13.71 2.24
C VAL A 158 10.05 15.07 1.64
N LEU A 159 11.19 15.66 2.04
CA LEU A 159 11.66 16.95 1.51
C LEU A 159 11.92 16.89 0.00
N ARG A 160 12.58 15.81 -0.47
CA ARG A 160 12.85 15.62 -1.90
C ARG A 160 11.56 15.48 -2.70
N MET A 161 10.60 14.74 -2.18
CA MET A 161 9.31 14.52 -2.85
C MET A 161 8.54 15.84 -2.97
N ALA A 162 8.43 16.60 -1.87
CA ALA A 162 7.79 17.90 -1.88
C ALA A 162 8.43 18.86 -2.90
N LYS A 163 9.77 18.88 -2.94
CA LYS A 163 10.51 19.69 -3.92
C LYS A 163 10.25 19.25 -5.36
N ALA A 164 10.28 17.95 -5.64
CA ALA A 164 10.10 17.43 -6.98
C ALA A 164 8.69 17.69 -7.54
N LEU A 165 7.69 17.68 -6.67
CA LEU A 165 6.29 17.93 -7.04
C LEU A 165 5.90 19.40 -6.92
N ASN A 166 6.78 20.25 -6.39
CA ASN A 166 6.49 21.63 -6.04
C ASN A 166 5.29 21.76 -5.07
N TRP A 167 5.23 20.86 -4.09
CA TRP A 167 4.16 20.84 -3.08
C TRP A 167 4.63 21.42 -1.75
N PRO A 168 3.75 22.14 -1.04
CA PRO A 168 4.14 22.81 0.19
C PRO A 168 4.36 21.84 1.34
N ILE A 169 5.33 22.18 2.20
CA ILE A 169 5.50 21.67 3.56
C ILE A 169 5.33 22.87 4.50
N PRO A 170 4.70 22.70 5.69
CA PRO A 170 4.66 23.77 6.69
C PRO A 170 6.06 24.27 7.01
N GLU A 171 6.24 25.58 6.97
CA GLU A 171 7.57 26.18 7.01
C GLU A 171 8.37 25.82 8.26
N ASP A 172 7.72 25.83 9.43
CA ASP A 172 8.37 25.46 10.69
C ASP A 172 8.87 24.01 10.67
N SER A 173 8.07 23.08 10.10
CA SER A 173 8.48 21.68 9.96
C SER A 173 9.61 21.53 8.95
N ARG A 174 9.55 22.27 7.84
CA ARG A 174 10.58 22.24 6.81
C ARG A 174 11.93 22.72 7.35
N ILE A 175 11.94 23.82 8.10
CA ILE A 175 13.16 24.34 8.72
C ILE A 175 13.74 23.31 9.68
N LYS A 176 12.94 22.79 10.62
CA LYS A 176 13.38 21.74 11.56
C LYS A 176 13.99 20.53 10.87
N MET A 177 13.33 20.03 9.80
CA MET A 177 13.80 18.90 9.03
C MET A 177 15.13 19.17 8.32
N LEU A 178 15.33 20.39 7.78
CA LEU A 178 16.58 20.78 7.13
C LEU A 178 17.71 20.93 8.13
N ASP A 179 17.47 21.59 9.25
CA ASP A 179 18.46 21.76 10.32
C ASP A 179 18.90 20.41 10.89
N ALA A 180 17.95 19.50 11.08
CA ALA A 180 18.23 18.13 11.53
C ALA A 180 19.08 17.34 10.52
N LEU A 181 18.77 17.43 9.23
CA LEU A 181 19.58 16.78 8.19
C LEU A 181 20.98 17.39 8.09
N GLN A 182 21.10 18.70 8.24
CA GLN A 182 22.41 19.35 8.28
C GLN A 182 23.21 18.86 9.49
N ALA A 183 22.62 18.87 10.68
CA ALA A 183 23.28 18.37 11.90
C ALA A 183 23.68 16.89 11.77
N TYR A 184 22.86 16.07 11.13
CA TYR A 184 23.19 14.69 10.82
C TYR A 184 24.38 14.58 9.86
N ALA A 185 24.39 15.35 8.78
CA ALA A 185 25.49 15.36 7.80
C ALA A 185 26.81 15.83 8.40
N GLU A 186 26.74 16.75 9.36
CA GLU A 186 27.90 17.26 10.11
C GLU A 186 28.36 16.31 11.24
N GLY A 187 27.70 15.17 11.43
CA GLY A 187 28.00 14.20 12.48
C GLY A 187 27.61 14.63 13.89
N LYS A 188 26.80 15.67 14.02
CA LYS A 188 26.29 16.17 15.31
C LYS A 188 25.09 15.38 15.83
N LEU A 189 24.39 14.66 14.94
CA LEU A 189 23.31 13.71 15.28
C LEU A 189 23.72 12.32 14.89
N SER A 190 23.66 11.38 15.84
CA SER A 190 23.92 9.96 15.59
C SER A 190 22.60 9.18 15.54
N GLN A 191 22.43 8.34 14.52
CA GLN A 191 21.31 7.42 14.44
C GLN A 191 21.76 6.03 14.92
N GLU A 192 21.92 5.84 16.22
CA GLU A 192 22.35 4.56 16.77
C GLU A 192 21.33 3.42 16.54
N LEU A 193 20.05 3.73 16.44
CA LEU A 193 18.97 2.74 16.26
C LEU A 193 19.01 1.99 14.92
N TYR A 194 19.59 2.56 13.86
CA TYR A 194 19.68 1.86 12.57
C TYR A 194 20.82 0.83 12.54
N ARG A 195 21.83 0.96 13.39
CA ARG A 195 22.93 -0.01 13.48
C ARG A 195 22.48 -1.37 14.02
N HIS A 196 21.56 -1.40 14.96
CA HIS A 196 21.04 -2.67 15.51
C HIS A 196 20.23 -3.49 14.49
N TRP A 197 19.49 -2.84 13.60
CA TRP A 197 18.65 -3.53 12.60
C TRP A 197 19.47 -4.13 11.44
N ILE A 198 20.56 -3.48 11.04
CA ILE A 198 21.38 -3.92 9.89
C ILE A 198 22.45 -4.93 10.31
N TYR A 199 22.83 -4.96 11.59
CA TYR A 199 23.91 -5.81 12.08
C TYR A 199 23.47 -6.90 13.08
N ASP A 200 22.19 -7.12 13.26
CA ASP A 200 21.74 -8.30 13.99
C ASP A 200 21.97 -9.53 13.12
N LYS A 201 23.13 -10.19 13.36
CA LYS A 201 23.61 -11.36 12.63
C LYS A 201 22.74 -12.62 12.81
N ASN A 202 21.56 -12.50 13.38
CA ASN A 202 20.63 -13.60 13.65
C ASN A 202 19.53 -13.78 12.60
N PHE A 203 19.64 -13.15 11.43
CA PHE A 203 18.90 -13.59 10.26
C PHE A 203 19.71 -14.63 9.50
N ASP A 204 19.89 -15.81 10.09
CA ASP A 204 20.18 -17.02 9.34
C ASP A 204 18.91 -17.44 8.59
N VAL A 205 18.99 -17.38 7.26
CA VAL A 205 18.01 -17.89 6.31
C VAL A 205 18.11 -19.40 6.23
#